data_cd387f1c09bb26dc27e29e3a89c57c28
#
_entry.id   cd387f1c09bb26dc27e29e3a89c57c28
#
_cell.length_a   1.000
_cell.length_b   1.000
_cell.length_c   1.000
_cell.angle_alpha   90.00
_cell.angle_beta   90.00
_cell.angle_gamma   90.00
#
_symmetry.space_group_name_H-M   'P 1'
#
loop_
_entity.id
_entity.type
_entity.pdbx_description
1 polymer ?
#
loop_
_entity_poly.entity_id
_entity_poly.type
_entity_poly.pdbx_seq_one_letter_code
_entity_poly.pdbx_strand_id
1 'polypeptide(L)'
;VILFSDDPFEHCCFMKTPKGEIITQWDLHKLEAAGNVKYDFLVVEVLDKIIQAIQLLQEDGEIDPALSLREVYNKYFHPDVFPMDDKDMWKALQDGDVLNAFQFDSEVGGRAMKKIAPKSLQELADANGLMRLMPSEKGAEMPLDKYVRFKDNIRLWYKEMDDAGLSKTEQKILEPYFLSSYGVPPSQEQLMRMLMDPNICGFSLADANTARKIVGKKQMAKIPALHEKVLKSARSELLGQYVWKNGIGPQMGYSFSLIHALAYSILGLQTGYIATHWNPVYWNTACLIVNSGSLEDASKSEIVDIYAPEADDLANGITFEDLPDRSGKIRKTASTDYSKVAKAIGEIRDSGVEVSLLDINKSGFGFKPDAANNRILYGLKGAANISDDFIKQIIA
;
A
#
# COMPACT_ATOMS: atom_id res chain seq x y z
N VAL A 1 -10.75 -4.56 16.95
CA VAL A 1 -11.56 -5.77 16.70
C VAL A 1 -13.00 -5.32 16.48
N ILE A 2 -13.57 -5.67 15.36
CA ILE A 2 -14.97 -5.42 15.05
C ILE A 2 -15.71 -6.73 15.24
N LEU A 3 -16.74 -6.72 16.06
CA LEU A 3 -17.68 -7.84 16.22
C LEU A 3 -18.79 -7.64 15.22
N PHE A 4 -18.98 -8.60 14.31
CA PHE A 4 -20.15 -8.67 13.44
C PHE A 4 -21.21 -9.53 14.09
N SER A 5 -22.16 -8.90 14.75
CA SER A 5 -23.31 -9.53 15.37
C SER A 5 -24.44 -8.52 15.46
N ASP A 6 -25.67 -9.00 15.35
CA ASP A 6 -26.85 -8.18 15.58
C ASP A 6 -26.94 -7.71 17.04
N ASP A 7 -26.34 -8.47 17.95
CA ASP A 7 -26.15 -8.07 19.36
C ASP A 7 -24.74 -8.46 19.84
N PRO A 8 -23.76 -7.55 19.76
CA PRO A 8 -22.40 -7.80 20.21
C PRO A 8 -22.31 -8.08 21.72
N PHE A 9 -23.26 -7.61 22.53
CA PHE A 9 -23.26 -7.82 23.99
C PHE A 9 -23.64 -9.23 24.40
N GLU A 10 -24.37 -9.99 23.57
CA GLU A 10 -24.64 -11.40 23.80
C GLU A 10 -23.44 -12.30 23.59
N HIS A 11 -22.45 -11.86 22.80
CA HIS A 11 -21.32 -12.69 22.38
C HIS A 11 -20.02 -12.41 23.11
N CYS A 12 -19.92 -11.28 23.83
CA CYS A 12 -18.68 -10.87 24.50
C CYS A 12 -18.94 -9.95 25.66
N CYS A 13 -18.13 -10.05 26.72
CA CYS A 13 -18.12 -9.08 27.81
C CYS A 13 -17.32 -7.84 27.43
N PHE A 14 -17.83 -6.67 27.81
CA PHE A 14 -17.22 -5.37 27.55
C PHE A 14 -16.77 -4.68 28.82
N MET A 15 -15.84 -3.75 28.69
CA MET A 15 -15.39 -2.88 29.78
C MET A 15 -15.08 -1.48 29.24
N LYS A 16 -15.13 -0.47 30.10
CA LYS A 16 -14.64 0.88 29.78
C LYS A 16 -13.18 1.03 30.18
N THR A 17 -12.38 1.60 29.29
CA THR A 17 -11.02 2.03 29.65
C THR A 17 -11.07 3.28 30.54
N PRO A 18 -9.95 3.64 31.23
CA PRO A 18 -9.87 4.90 31.96
C PRO A 18 -10.16 6.15 31.11
N LYS A 19 -10.06 6.03 29.78
CA LYS A 19 -10.38 7.09 28.81
C LYS A 19 -11.84 7.06 28.33
N GLY A 20 -12.67 6.16 28.91
CA GLY A 20 -14.06 6.01 28.54
C GLY A 20 -14.37 5.14 27.30
N GLU A 21 -13.34 4.60 26.66
CA GLU A 21 -13.52 3.74 25.48
C GLU A 21 -14.15 2.40 25.85
N ILE A 22 -15.10 1.92 25.06
CA ILE A 22 -15.69 0.58 25.21
C ILE A 22 -14.79 -0.41 24.47
N ILE A 23 -14.29 -1.39 25.21
CA ILE A 23 -13.46 -2.47 24.68
C ILE A 23 -13.96 -3.83 25.19
N THR A 24 -13.61 -4.89 24.47
CA THR A 24 -13.87 -6.26 24.94
C THR A 24 -12.97 -6.60 26.12
N GLN A 25 -13.48 -7.38 27.08
CA GLN A 25 -12.66 -7.93 28.18
C GLN A 25 -11.73 -9.05 27.72
N TRP A 26 -12.05 -9.66 26.57
CA TRP A 26 -11.25 -10.75 26.02
C TRP A 26 -10.10 -10.20 25.17
N ASP A 27 -8.95 -10.86 25.29
CA ASP A 27 -7.84 -10.62 24.36
C ASP A 27 -8.13 -11.19 22.96
N LEU A 28 -7.29 -10.81 21.99
CA LEU A 28 -7.45 -11.22 20.59
C LEU A 28 -7.56 -12.75 20.42
N HIS A 29 -6.74 -13.52 21.16
CA HIS A 29 -6.74 -14.99 21.01
C HIS A 29 -8.03 -15.62 21.48
N LYS A 30 -8.62 -15.11 22.56
CA LYS A 30 -9.91 -15.57 23.08
C LYS A 30 -11.05 -15.19 22.13
N LEU A 31 -11.01 -13.99 21.55
CA LEU A 31 -11.99 -13.56 20.56
C LEU A 31 -11.91 -14.42 19.28
N GLU A 32 -10.71 -14.70 18.78
CA GLU A 32 -10.52 -15.59 17.63
C GLU A 32 -11.01 -17.03 17.93
N ALA A 33 -10.72 -17.53 19.13
CA ALA A 33 -11.19 -18.86 19.57
C ALA A 33 -12.72 -18.93 19.68
N ALA A 34 -13.38 -17.80 20.01
CA ALA A 34 -14.84 -17.68 20.03
C ALA A 34 -15.47 -17.42 18.64
N GLY A 35 -14.68 -17.47 17.55
CA GLY A 35 -15.16 -17.32 16.19
C GLY A 35 -15.22 -15.89 15.67
N ASN A 36 -14.67 -14.92 16.42
CA ASN A 36 -14.63 -13.54 15.99
C ASN A 36 -13.46 -13.28 15.04
N VAL A 37 -13.61 -12.30 14.15
CA VAL A 37 -12.60 -11.91 13.18
C VAL A 37 -12.06 -10.53 13.54
N LYS A 38 -10.73 -10.39 13.54
CA LYS A 38 -10.06 -9.11 13.67
C LYS A 38 -9.91 -8.47 12.29
N TYR A 39 -10.42 -7.28 12.13
CA TYR A 39 -10.14 -6.42 10.98
C TYR A 39 -9.23 -5.28 11.40
N ASP A 40 -8.16 -5.08 10.66
CA ASP A 40 -7.25 -3.95 10.83
C ASP A 40 -7.50 -2.97 9.68
N PHE A 41 -7.99 -1.78 10.00
CA PHE A 41 -8.12 -0.68 9.05
C PHE A 41 -6.89 0.21 9.20
N LEU A 42 -6.06 0.23 8.17
CA LEU A 42 -4.89 1.08 8.13
C LEU A 42 -5.26 2.42 7.49
N VAL A 43 -4.95 3.50 8.19
CA VAL A 43 -4.99 4.83 7.60
C VAL A 43 -3.74 5.01 6.74
N VAL A 44 -3.94 5.33 5.47
CA VAL A 44 -2.87 5.45 4.49
C VAL A 44 -2.78 6.90 4.03
N GLU A 45 -1.68 7.58 4.37
CA GLU A 45 -1.44 9.02 4.08
C GLU A 45 -1.60 9.36 2.59
N VAL A 46 -1.31 8.41 1.69
CA VAL A 46 -1.47 8.67 0.24
C VAL A 46 -2.93 8.95 -0.14
N LEU A 47 -3.90 8.42 0.58
CA LEU A 47 -5.31 8.72 0.32
C LEU A 47 -5.62 10.20 0.60
N ASP A 48 -5.02 10.79 1.63
CA ASP A 48 -5.15 12.22 1.90
C ASP A 48 -4.56 13.04 0.74
N LYS A 49 -3.43 12.61 0.17
CA LYS A 49 -2.83 13.25 -1.02
C LYS A 49 -3.70 13.15 -2.26
N ILE A 50 -4.28 11.97 -2.52
CA ILE A 50 -5.20 11.76 -3.65
C ILE A 50 -6.43 12.66 -3.51
N ILE A 51 -7.04 12.68 -2.33
CA ILE A 51 -8.23 13.51 -2.07
C ILE A 51 -7.89 15.00 -2.22
N GLN A 52 -6.77 15.43 -1.67
CA GLN A 52 -6.31 16.82 -1.79
C GLN A 52 -6.07 17.20 -3.25
N ALA A 53 -5.48 16.30 -4.06
CA ALA A 53 -5.29 16.54 -5.48
C ALA A 53 -6.62 16.67 -6.23
N ILE A 54 -7.61 15.81 -5.92
CA ILE A 54 -8.96 15.90 -6.48
C ILE A 54 -9.61 17.25 -6.13
N GLN A 55 -9.51 17.69 -4.89
CA GLN A 55 -10.07 18.98 -4.45
C GLN A 55 -9.43 20.15 -5.22
N LEU A 56 -8.11 20.17 -5.36
CA LEU A 56 -7.42 21.20 -6.15
C LEU A 56 -7.84 21.20 -7.63
N LEU A 57 -8.02 20.01 -8.21
CA LEU A 57 -8.52 19.87 -9.59
C LEU A 57 -9.97 20.35 -9.75
N GLN A 58 -10.80 20.17 -8.73
CA GLN A 58 -12.17 20.67 -8.71
C GLN A 58 -12.21 22.20 -8.51
N GLU A 59 -11.38 22.76 -7.65
CA GLU A 59 -11.26 24.21 -7.42
C GLU A 59 -10.89 24.98 -8.69
N ASP A 60 -10.00 24.39 -9.52
CA ASP A 60 -9.57 25.00 -10.79
C ASP A 60 -10.45 24.59 -12.00
N GLY A 61 -11.49 23.76 -11.78
CA GLY A 61 -12.45 23.34 -12.80
C GLY A 61 -11.94 22.27 -13.78
N GLU A 62 -10.81 21.66 -13.51
CA GLU A 62 -10.27 20.52 -14.29
C GLU A 62 -11.12 19.26 -14.09
N ILE A 63 -11.72 19.09 -12.92
CA ILE A 63 -12.77 18.13 -12.61
C ILE A 63 -14.03 18.92 -12.23
N ASP A 64 -15.20 18.45 -12.67
CA ASP A 64 -16.47 19.08 -12.34
C ASP A 64 -16.65 19.21 -10.81
N PRO A 65 -16.73 20.45 -10.29
CA PRO A 65 -16.88 20.70 -8.85
C PRO A 65 -18.23 20.25 -8.27
N ALA A 66 -19.23 19.97 -9.12
CA ALA A 66 -20.52 19.45 -8.69
C ALA A 66 -20.50 17.95 -8.33
N LEU A 67 -19.45 17.23 -8.73
CA LEU A 67 -19.31 15.82 -8.42
C LEU A 67 -18.84 15.61 -6.97
N SER A 68 -19.51 14.72 -6.25
CA SER A 68 -19.02 14.22 -4.98
C SER A 68 -17.71 13.42 -5.17
N LEU A 69 -16.91 13.28 -4.11
CA LEU A 69 -15.68 12.49 -4.15
C LEU A 69 -15.93 11.05 -4.63
N ARG A 70 -17.05 10.44 -4.25
CA ARG A 70 -17.43 9.09 -4.71
C ARG A 70 -17.68 9.05 -6.21
N GLU A 71 -18.35 10.06 -6.76
CA GLU A 71 -18.60 10.16 -8.21
C GLU A 71 -17.29 10.38 -8.97
N VAL A 72 -16.41 11.24 -8.47
CA VAL A 72 -15.06 11.43 -9.03
C VAL A 72 -14.28 10.12 -8.99
N TYR A 73 -14.25 9.43 -7.84
CA TYR A 73 -13.59 8.13 -7.74
C TYR A 73 -14.13 7.12 -8.73
N ASN A 74 -15.46 6.96 -8.81
CA ASN A 74 -16.10 6.02 -9.71
C ASN A 74 -15.87 6.37 -11.20
N LYS A 75 -15.69 7.65 -11.51
CA LYS A 75 -15.50 8.12 -12.90
C LYS A 75 -14.05 8.00 -13.38
N TYR A 76 -13.06 8.20 -12.49
CA TYR A 76 -11.65 8.33 -12.89
C TYR A 76 -10.72 7.30 -12.24
N PHE A 77 -11.04 6.80 -11.04
CA PHE A 77 -10.08 6.05 -10.21
C PHE A 77 -10.52 4.62 -9.86
N HIS A 78 -11.80 4.26 -10.09
CA HIS A 78 -12.26 2.91 -9.80
C HIS A 78 -11.52 1.89 -10.69
N PRO A 79 -11.07 0.74 -10.17
CA PRO A 79 -10.30 -0.25 -10.94
C PRO A 79 -10.94 -0.71 -12.26
N ASP A 80 -12.27 -0.66 -12.37
CA ASP A 80 -13.01 -1.04 -13.58
C ASP A 80 -12.98 0.03 -14.68
N VAL A 81 -12.62 1.27 -14.38
CA VAL A 81 -12.57 2.39 -15.34
C VAL A 81 -11.17 2.97 -15.48
N PHE A 82 -10.31 2.70 -14.54
CA PHE A 82 -8.96 3.23 -14.49
C PHE A 82 -8.11 2.71 -15.66
N PRO A 83 -7.40 3.58 -16.41
CA PRO A 83 -6.63 3.17 -17.59
C PRO A 83 -5.33 2.45 -17.17
N MET A 84 -5.44 1.15 -16.90
CA MET A 84 -4.31 0.31 -16.47
C MET A 84 -3.18 0.18 -17.50
N ASP A 85 -3.41 0.59 -18.75
CA ASP A 85 -2.47 0.52 -19.88
C ASP A 85 -1.89 1.89 -20.29
N ASP A 86 -2.11 2.93 -19.49
CA ASP A 86 -1.58 4.27 -19.75
C ASP A 86 -0.04 4.26 -19.73
N LYS A 87 0.55 4.56 -20.91
CA LYS A 87 2.00 4.46 -21.13
C LYS A 87 2.77 5.59 -20.43
N ASP A 88 2.19 6.77 -20.35
CA ASP A 88 2.85 7.94 -19.74
C ASP A 88 2.90 7.77 -18.24
N MET A 89 1.83 7.26 -17.63
CA MET A 89 1.80 6.87 -16.22
C MET A 89 2.86 5.81 -15.90
N TRP A 90 2.93 4.72 -16.68
CA TRP A 90 3.92 3.68 -16.46
C TRP A 90 5.34 4.19 -16.60
N LYS A 91 5.58 5.04 -17.62
CA LYS A 91 6.90 5.64 -17.83
C LYS A 91 7.30 6.53 -16.67
N ALA A 92 6.44 7.43 -16.23
CA ALA A 92 6.72 8.32 -15.09
C ALA A 92 7.01 7.55 -13.81
N LEU A 93 6.27 6.46 -13.53
CA LEU A 93 6.52 5.59 -12.38
C LEU A 93 7.87 4.85 -12.49
N GLN A 94 8.22 4.34 -13.69
CA GLN A 94 9.48 3.63 -13.92
C GLN A 94 10.69 4.55 -13.81
N ASP A 95 10.58 5.77 -14.31
CA ASP A 95 11.65 6.77 -14.28
C ASP A 95 11.82 7.40 -12.89
N GLY A 96 10.80 7.29 -12.03
CA GLY A 96 10.78 7.87 -10.68
C GLY A 96 10.39 9.34 -10.69
N ASP A 97 9.66 9.79 -11.71
CA ASP A 97 9.25 11.18 -11.91
C ASP A 97 7.96 11.54 -11.17
N VAL A 98 7.40 10.60 -10.40
CA VAL A 98 6.20 10.82 -9.58
C VAL A 98 6.60 11.08 -8.14
N LEU A 99 6.41 12.32 -7.69
CA LEU A 99 6.66 12.71 -6.29
C LEU A 99 5.80 11.86 -5.34
N ASN A 100 6.41 11.31 -4.30
CA ASN A 100 5.74 10.47 -3.32
C ASN A 100 4.92 9.32 -3.95
N ALA A 101 5.41 8.71 -5.06
CA ALA A 101 4.80 7.52 -5.63
C ALA A 101 4.62 6.45 -4.55
N PHE A 102 3.36 6.09 -4.27
CA PHE A 102 3.05 5.26 -3.11
C PHE A 102 3.78 3.92 -3.17
N GLN A 103 4.48 3.56 -2.09
CA GLN A 103 5.36 2.40 -1.91
C GLN A 103 6.71 2.47 -2.66
N PHE A 104 6.88 3.38 -3.63
CA PHE A 104 8.06 3.42 -4.49
C PHE A 104 8.89 4.71 -4.34
N ASP A 105 8.49 5.60 -3.44
CA ASP A 105 9.17 6.86 -3.08
C ASP A 105 10.45 6.68 -2.26
N SER A 106 10.70 5.47 -1.76
CA SER A 106 11.95 5.13 -1.09
C SER A 106 13.04 4.76 -2.08
N GLU A 107 14.32 4.90 -1.69
CA GLU A 107 15.46 4.51 -2.52
C GLU A 107 15.40 3.03 -2.97
N VAL A 108 14.92 2.15 -2.09
CA VAL A 108 14.75 0.73 -2.40
C VAL A 108 13.60 0.53 -3.40
N GLY A 109 12.48 1.22 -3.19
CA GLY A 109 11.33 1.18 -4.07
C GLY A 109 11.64 1.72 -5.45
N GLY A 110 12.28 2.89 -5.54
CA GLY A 110 12.70 3.49 -6.82
C GLY A 110 13.70 2.63 -7.60
N ARG A 111 14.65 1.98 -6.89
CA ARG A 111 15.54 1.01 -7.53
C ARG A 111 14.79 -0.22 -8.08
N ALA A 112 13.81 -0.73 -7.34
CA ALA A 112 13.00 -1.85 -7.80
C ALA A 112 12.19 -1.47 -9.05
N MET A 113 11.57 -0.29 -9.06
CA MET A 113 10.84 0.24 -10.21
C MET A 113 11.71 0.35 -11.46
N LYS A 114 12.88 0.96 -11.35
CA LYS A 114 13.83 1.10 -12.48
C LYS A 114 14.33 -0.24 -13.00
N LYS A 115 14.61 -1.21 -12.10
CA LYS A 115 15.10 -2.54 -12.48
C LYS A 115 14.04 -3.41 -13.11
N ILE A 116 12.85 -3.49 -12.50
CA ILE A 116 11.75 -4.34 -12.97
C ILE A 116 11.09 -3.73 -14.18
N ALA A 117 11.00 -2.40 -14.26
CA ALA A 117 10.26 -1.66 -15.28
C ALA A 117 8.87 -2.28 -15.49
N PRO A 118 7.98 -2.29 -14.46
CA PRO A 118 6.70 -2.97 -14.50
C PRO A 118 5.79 -2.36 -15.57
N LYS A 119 5.01 -3.22 -16.24
CA LYS A 119 4.07 -2.85 -17.31
C LYS A 119 2.65 -3.35 -17.02
N SER A 120 2.44 -3.94 -15.88
CA SER A 120 1.14 -4.45 -15.44
C SER A 120 0.99 -4.36 -13.94
N LEU A 121 -0.26 -4.38 -13.46
CA LEU A 121 -0.57 -4.38 -12.04
C LEU A 121 0.07 -5.57 -11.31
N GLN A 122 0.14 -6.74 -11.98
CA GLN A 122 0.81 -7.93 -11.40
C GLN A 122 2.30 -7.68 -11.19
N GLU A 123 3.00 -7.17 -12.20
CA GLU A 123 4.44 -6.88 -12.09
C GLU A 123 4.72 -5.79 -11.04
N LEU A 124 3.82 -4.82 -10.88
CA LEU A 124 3.91 -3.81 -9.84
C LEU A 124 3.69 -4.41 -8.44
N ALA A 125 2.73 -5.33 -8.31
CA ALA A 125 2.52 -6.08 -7.07
C ALA A 125 3.71 -6.98 -6.73
N ASP A 126 4.30 -7.64 -7.74
CA ASP A 126 5.51 -8.42 -7.58
C ASP A 126 6.68 -7.53 -7.11
N ALA A 127 6.83 -6.32 -7.68
CA ALA A 127 7.84 -5.35 -7.26
C ALA A 127 7.72 -5.00 -5.76
N ASN A 128 6.49 -4.77 -5.28
CA ASN A 128 6.19 -4.54 -3.86
C ASN A 128 6.65 -5.69 -2.96
N GLY A 129 6.51 -6.92 -3.41
CA GLY A 129 6.99 -8.11 -2.70
C GLY A 129 8.52 -8.25 -2.79
N LEU A 130 9.05 -8.23 -4.02
CA LEU A 130 10.45 -8.55 -4.32
C LEU A 130 11.45 -7.58 -3.69
N MET A 131 11.12 -6.29 -3.58
CA MET A 131 12.03 -5.29 -2.98
C MET A 131 12.35 -5.57 -1.50
N ARG A 132 11.60 -6.46 -0.86
CA ARG A 132 11.75 -6.83 0.56
C ARG A 132 12.29 -8.23 0.77
N LEU A 133 12.37 -9.05 -0.29
CA LEU A 133 12.88 -10.40 -0.21
C LEU A 133 14.41 -10.40 -0.18
N MET A 134 14.95 -11.38 0.55
CA MET A 134 16.38 -11.58 0.70
C MET A 134 16.77 -12.93 0.07
N PRO A 135 18.01 -13.11 -0.37
CA PRO A 135 18.48 -14.40 -0.87
C PRO A 135 18.37 -15.46 0.22
N SER A 136 18.03 -16.68 -0.18
CA SER A 136 17.90 -17.83 0.74
C SER A 136 19.22 -18.22 1.41
N GLU A 137 20.34 -17.92 0.77
CA GLU A 137 21.71 -18.26 1.23
C GLU A 137 22.62 -17.04 1.07
N LYS A 138 23.64 -16.94 1.94
CA LYS A 138 24.64 -15.86 1.86
C LYS A 138 25.42 -15.96 0.56
N GLY A 139 25.41 -14.87 -0.23
CA GLY A 139 26.08 -14.80 -1.53
C GLY A 139 25.25 -15.32 -2.72
N ALA A 140 24.04 -15.81 -2.49
CA ALA A 140 23.12 -16.12 -3.58
C ALA A 140 22.57 -14.85 -4.24
N GLU A 141 22.12 -14.99 -5.50
CA GLU A 141 21.50 -13.92 -6.27
C GLU A 141 20.26 -13.35 -5.54
N MET A 142 20.10 -12.04 -5.58
CA MET A 142 18.90 -11.39 -5.00
C MET A 142 17.64 -11.83 -5.76
N PRO A 143 16.52 -12.11 -5.07
CA PRO A 143 15.27 -12.49 -5.72
C PRO A 143 14.80 -11.49 -6.78
N LEU A 144 14.97 -10.19 -6.54
CA LEU A 144 14.66 -9.14 -7.51
C LEU A 144 15.53 -9.25 -8.76
N ASP A 145 16.83 -9.47 -8.64
CA ASP A 145 17.74 -9.59 -9.78
C ASP A 145 17.44 -10.85 -10.60
N LYS A 146 17.13 -11.95 -9.91
CA LYS A 146 16.68 -13.20 -10.51
C LYS A 146 15.37 -13.02 -11.29
N TYR A 147 14.40 -12.30 -10.71
CA TYR A 147 13.13 -11.97 -11.37
C TYR A 147 13.36 -11.19 -12.67
N VAL A 148 14.16 -10.12 -12.63
CA VAL A 148 14.49 -9.33 -13.82
C VAL A 148 15.15 -10.18 -14.89
N ARG A 149 16.16 -10.95 -14.52
CA ARG A 149 16.88 -11.85 -15.43
C ARG A 149 15.96 -12.87 -16.11
N PHE A 150 14.99 -13.42 -15.39
CA PHE A 150 14.03 -14.36 -15.97
C PHE A 150 12.91 -13.67 -16.74
N LYS A 151 12.53 -12.46 -16.35
CA LYS A 151 11.59 -11.61 -17.11
C LYS A 151 12.16 -11.29 -18.49
N ASP A 152 13.44 -10.95 -18.56
CA ASP A 152 14.13 -10.69 -19.82
C ASP A 152 14.26 -11.94 -20.70
N ASN A 153 14.48 -13.09 -20.07
CA ASN A 153 14.57 -14.37 -20.79
C ASN A 153 14.07 -15.53 -19.91
N ILE A 154 12.80 -15.86 -20.05
CA ILE A 154 12.17 -16.96 -19.29
C ILE A 154 12.80 -18.34 -19.53
N ARG A 155 13.52 -18.55 -20.65
CA ARG A 155 14.24 -19.81 -20.91
C ARG A 155 15.33 -20.07 -19.86
N LEU A 156 15.85 -19.03 -19.22
CA LEU A 156 16.84 -19.17 -18.14
C LEU A 156 16.23 -19.81 -16.90
N TRP A 157 14.94 -19.59 -16.61
CA TRP A 157 14.24 -20.29 -15.56
C TRP A 157 14.08 -21.78 -15.87
N TYR A 158 13.68 -22.12 -17.10
CA TYR A 158 13.61 -23.52 -17.52
C TYR A 158 14.99 -24.21 -17.47
N LYS A 159 16.03 -23.51 -17.88
CA LYS A 159 17.40 -23.98 -17.75
C LYS A 159 17.80 -24.24 -16.28
N GLU A 160 17.43 -23.34 -15.37
CA GLU A 160 17.69 -23.54 -13.94
C GLU A 160 17.01 -24.80 -13.41
N MET A 161 15.77 -25.08 -13.85
CA MET A 161 15.09 -26.33 -13.50
C MET A 161 15.74 -27.57 -14.11
N ASP A 162 16.24 -27.48 -15.37
CA ASP A 162 17.00 -28.55 -16.01
C ASP A 162 18.32 -28.82 -15.25
N ASP A 163 19.04 -27.76 -14.88
CA ASP A 163 20.29 -27.82 -14.11
C ASP A 163 20.05 -28.40 -12.69
N ALA A 164 18.87 -28.18 -12.11
CA ALA A 164 18.44 -28.80 -10.85
C ALA A 164 18.00 -30.27 -11.01
N GLY A 165 17.99 -30.83 -12.21
CA GLY A 165 17.63 -32.21 -12.50
C GLY A 165 16.11 -32.49 -12.53
N LEU A 166 15.26 -31.45 -12.60
CA LEU A 166 13.81 -31.65 -12.67
C LEU A 166 13.38 -32.21 -14.02
N SER A 167 12.52 -33.21 -14.00
CA SER A 167 11.89 -33.74 -15.20
C SER A 167 10.96 -32.73 -15.85
N LYS A 168 10.68 -32.86 -17.15
CA LYS A 168 9.74 -31.97 -17.85
C LYS A 168 8.31 -32.01 -17.26
N THR A 169 7.93 -33.12 -16.64
CA THR A 169 6.66 -33.23 -15.91
C THR A 169 6.68 -32.34 -14.65
N GLU A 170 7.76 -32.38 -13.86
CA GLU A 170 7.90 -31.56 -12.65
C GLU A 170 7.98 -30.08 -12.98
N GLN A 171 8.67 -29.70 -14.07
CA GLN A 171 8.69 -28.32 -14.56
C GLN A 171 7.28 -27.80 -14.85
N LYS A 172 6.44 -28.61 -15.56
CA LYS A 172 5.05 -28.27 -15.84
C LYS A 172 4.20 -28.14 -14.59
N ILE A 173 4.46 -28.94 -13.56
CA ILE A 173 3.76 -28.83 -12.26
C ILE A 173 4.07 -27.49 -11.58
N LEU A 174 5.28 -26.95 -11.75
CA LEU A 174 5.68 -25.68 -11.14
C LEU A 174 5.18 -24.44 -11.91
N GLU A 175 4.91 -24.55 -13.22
CA GLU A 175 4.48 -23.40 -14.06
C GLU A 175 3.32 -22.60 -13.46
N PRO A 176 2.22 -23.17 -12.95
CA PRO A 176 1.09 -22.42 -12.40
C PRO A 176 1.42 -21.54 -11.19
N TYR A 177 2.53 -21.80 -10.52
CA TYR A 177 2.94 -21.13 -9.28
C TYR A 177 4.09 -20.14 -9.49
N PHE A 178 4.88 -20.35 -10.52
CA PHE A 178 6.12 -19.60 -10.76
C PHE A 178 6.06 -18.72 -12.01
N LEU A 179 5.34 -19.15 -13.06
CA LEU A 179 5.43 -18.50 -14.37
C LEU A 179 4.87 -17.08 -14.35
N SER A 180 3.79 -16.81 -13.60
CA SER A 180 3.18 -15.48 -13.50
C SER A 180 4.08 -14.44 -12.84
N SER A 181 5.11 -14.89 -12.10
CA SER A 181 6.13 -14.07 -11.45
C SER A 181 7.54 -14.45 -11.92
N TYR A 182 7.66 -14.81 -13.20
CA TYR A 182 8.93 -15.11 -13.87
C TYR A 182 9.87 -15.99 -13.05
N GLY A 183 9.36 -17.09 -12.50
CA GLY A 183 10.18 -18.06 -11.75
C GLY A 183 10.56 -17.66 -10.33
N VAL A 184 10.04 -16.55 -9.81
CA VAL A 184 10.30 -16.08 -8.43
C VAL A 184 8.99 -15.74 -7.74
N PRO A 185 8.36 -16.67 -7.01
CA PRO A 185 7.07 -16.43 -6.34
C PRO A 185 7.25 -15.53 -5.12
N PRO A 186 6.74 -14.26 -5.15
CA PRO A 186 6.98 -13.32 -4.06
C PRO A 186 5.91 -13.37 -2.95
N SER A 187 4.80 -14.08 -3.16
CA SER A 187 3.64 -14.01 -2.26
C SER A 187 3.40 -15.26 -1.43
N GLN A 188 2.83 -15.04 -0.24
CA GLN A 188 2.41 -16.11 0.65
C GLN A 188 1.30 -17.00 0.05
N GLU A 189 0.47 -16.44 -0.81
CA GLU A 189 -0.60 -17.19 -1.49
C GLU A 189 -0.02 -18.16 -2.51
N GLN A 190 1.01 -17.76 -3.26
CA GLN A 190 1.73 -18.66 -4.16
C GLN A 190 2.42 -19.79 -3.37
N LEU A 191 3.06 -19.47 -2.24
CA LEU A 191 3.67 -20.45 -1.35
C LEU A 191 2.63 -21.47 -0.84
N MET A 192 1.50 -21.00 -0.33
CA MET A 192 0.45 -21.90 0.19
C MET A 192 -0.13 -22.78 -0.92
N ARG A 193 -0.51 -22.19 -2.06
CA ARG A 193 -1.06 -22.93 -3.21
C ARG A 193 -0.09 -24.00 -3.71
N MET A 194 1.18 -23.69 -3.82
CA MET A 194 2.23 -24.61 -4.20
C MET A 194 2.35 -25.80 -3.23
N LEU A 195 2.37 -25.53 -1.92
CA LEU A 195 2.46 -26.59 -0.90
C LEU A 195 1.20 -27.47 -0.86
N MET A 196 0.03 -26.91 -1.20
CA MET A 196 -1.25 -27.65 -1.22
C MET A 196 -1.43 -28.51 -2.45
N ASP A 197 -0.69 -28.29 -3.54
CA ASP A 197 -0.81 -29.08 -4.77
C ASP A 197 -0.46 -30.55 -4.48
N PRO A 198 -1.37 -31.51 -4.77
CA PRO A 198 -1.11 -32.94 -4.58
C PRO A 198 0.08 -33.49 -5.40
N ASN A 199 0.43 -32.81 -6.50
CA ASN A 199 1.57 -33.16 -7.33
C ASN A 199 2.89 -32.58 -6.80
N ILE A 200 2.85 -31.69 -5.79
CA ILE A 200 4.03 -31.12 -5.15
C ILE A 200 4.17 -31.71 -3.75
N CYS A 201 3.42 -31.20 -2.76
CA CYS A 201 3.50 -31.63 -1.36
C CYS A 201 2.18 -32.15 -0.79
N GLY A 202 1.02 -31.81 -1.37
CA GLY A 202 -0.28 -32.23 -0.92
C GLY A 202 -0.66 -31.80 0.51
N PHE A 203 -0.16 -30.67 0.98
CA PHE A 203 -0.47 -30.17 2.31
C PHE A 203 -1.95 -29.84 2.44
N SER A 204 -2.52 -30.06 3.61
CA SER A 204 -3.82 -29.50 3.97
C SER A 204 -3.72 -27.95 4.04
N LEU A 205 -4.87 -27.25 3.95
CA LEU A 205 -4.92 -25.80 4.16
C LEU A 205 -4.32 -25.40 5.54
N ALA A 206 -4.59 -26.19 6.58
CA ALA A 206 -4.05 -25.96 7.92
C ALA A 206 -2.52 -26.08 7.97
N ASP A 207 -1.98 -27.10 7.30
CA ASP A 207 -0.52 -27.29 7.19
C ASP A 207 0.15 -26.18 6.38
N ALA A 208 -0.42 -25.82 5.24
CA ALA A 208 0.09 -24.75 4.39
C ALA A 208 0.06 -23.40 5.12
N ASN A 209 -1.02 -23.08 5.86
CA ASN A 209 -1.10 -21.89 6.67
C ASN A 209 -0.09 -21.89 7.84
N THR A 210 0.16 -23.06 8.42
CA THR A 210 1.20 -23.24 9.45
C THR A 210 2.59 -22.98 8.85
N ALA A 211 2.88 -23.54 7.66
CA ALA A 211 4.11 -23.31 6.94
C ALA A 211 4.32 -21.81 6.64
N ARG A 212 3.29 -21.13 6.12
CA ARG A 212 3.29 -19.69 5.88
C ARG A 212 3.63 -18.89 7.15
N LYS A 213 3.01 -19.23 8.31
CA LYS A 213 3.29 -18.58 9.59
C LYS A 213 4.72 -18.81 10.07
N ILE A 214 5.27 -20.02 9.90
CA ILE A 214 6.64 -20.35 10.26
C ILE A 214 7.63 -19.53 9.40
N VAL A 215 7.42 -19.50 8.10
CA VAL A 215 8.28 -18.81 7.12
C VAL A 215 8.21 -17.29 7.33
N GLY A 216 7.02 -16.71 7.30
CA GLY A 216 6.82 -15.26 7.37
C GLY A 216 7.23 -14.65 8.72
N LYS A 217 7.07 -15.39 9.83
CA LYS A 217 7.48 -14.94 11.18
C LYS A 217 8.90 -15.40 11.57
N LYS A 218 9.64 -16.02 10.65
CA LYS A 218 11.01 -16.52 10.85
C LYS A 218 11.15 -17.33 12.15
N GLN A 219 10.25 -18.32 12.37
CA GLN A 219 10.28 -19.18 13.55
C GLN A 219 11.43 -20.21 13.41
N MET A 220 12.67 -19.77 13.62
CA MET A 220 13.89 -20.53 13.34
C MET A 220 13.87 -21.94 13.90
N ALA A 221 13.36 -22.14 15.12
CA ALA A 221 13.28 -23.46 15.77
C ALA A 221 12.37 -24.46 15.01
N LYS A 222 11.41 -23.97 14.22
CA LYS A 222 10.45 -24.81 13.49
C LYS A 222 10.84 -25.03 12.02
N ILE A 223 11.79 -24.26 11.50
CA ILE A 223 12.21 -24.35 10.09
C ILE A 223 12.77 -25.74 9.75
N PRO A 224 13.65 -26.39 10.56
CA PRO A 224 14.15 -27.72 10.23
C PRO A 224 13.05 -28.77 10.09
N ALA A 225 12.07 -28.77 11.00
CA ALA A 225 10.94 -29.71 10.94
C ALA A 225 10.05 -29.45 9.74
N LEU A 226 9.83 -28.17 9.37
CA LEU A 226 9.09 -27.81 8.17
C LEU A 226 9.84 -28.27 6.91
N HIS A 227 11.15 -28.07 6.83
CA HIS A 227 11.98 -28.52 5.72
C HIS A 227 11.87 -30.04 5.52
N GLU A 228 12.06 -30.80 6.59
CA GLU A 228 11.91 -32.26 6.55
C GLU A 228 10.51 -32.68 6.09
N LYS A 229 9.45 -32.00 6.58
CA LYS A 229 8.07 -32.26 6.16
C LYS A 229 7.88 -32.00 4.68
N VAL A 230 8.41 -30.90 4.13
CA VAL A 230 8.35 -30.58 2.70
C VAL A 230 9.04 -31.64 1.87
N LEU A 231 10.28 -32.04 2.23
CA LEU A 231 11.02 -33.06 1.50
C LEU A 231 10.31 -34.43 1.53
N LYS A 232 9.77 -34.85 2.68
CA LYS A 232 9.05 -36.12 2.82
C LYS A 232 7.72 -36.15 2.06
N SER A 233 7.05 -35.01 1.95
CA SER A 233 5.75 -34.91 1.28
C SER A 233 5.88 -34.66 -0.21
N ALA A 234 7.04 -34.18 -0.67
CA ALA A 234 7.25 -33.88 -2.08
C ALA A 234 7.23 -35.13 -2.95
N ARG A 235 6.68 -34.99 -4.17
CA ARG A 235 6.60 -36.06 -5.17
C ARG A 235 7.94 -36.70 -5.50
N SER A 236 9.02 -35.91 -5.48
CA SER A 236 10.39 -36.33 -5.57
C SER A 236 11.30 -35.51 -4.69
N GLU A 237 12.45 -36.03 -4.32
CA GLU A 237 13.42 -35.28 -3.53
C GLU A 237 13.90 -34.01 -4.23
N LEU A 238 14.22 -34.10 -5.54
CA LEU A 238 14.64 -32.95 -6.35
C LEU A 238 13.58 -31.86 -6.41
N LEU A 239 12.32 -32.23 -6.61
CA LEU A 239 11.21 -31.27 -6.59
C LEU A 239 11.08 -30.59 -5.22
N GLY A 240 11.16 -31.37 -4.14
CA GLY A 240 11.12 -30.85 -2.78
C GLY A 240 12.24 -29.87 -2.47
N GLN A 241 13.48 -30.21 -2.88
CA GLN A 241 14.65 -29.34 -2.74
C GLN A 241 14.50 -28.05 -3.56
N TYR A 242 14.01 -28.15 -4.80
CA TYR A 242 13.78 -26.99 -5.65
C TYR A 242 12.72 -26.04 -5.06
N VAL A 243 11.60 -26.58 -4.65
CA VAL A 243 10.51 -25.84 -3.99
C VAL A 243 11.00 -25.15 -2.71
N TRP A 244 11.77 -25.87 -1.90
CA TRP A 244 12.37 -25.29 -0.70
C TRP A 244 13.29 -24.11 -1.02
N LYS A 245 14.24 -24.33 -1.93
CA LYS A 245 15.27 -23.34 -2.26
C LYS A 245 14.71 -22.11 -2.97
N ASN A 246 13.81 -22.29 -3.95
CA ASN A 246 13.38 -21.26 -4.87
C ASN A 246 11.96 -20.72 -4.55
N GLY A 247 11.12 -21.50 -3.87
CA GLY A 247 9.76 -21.10 -3.49
C GLY A 247 9.66 -20.59 -2.06
N ILE A 248 10.25 -21.31 -1.11
CA ILE A 248 10.12 -21.04 0.33
C ILE A 248 11.27 -20.16 0.84
N GLY A 249 12.50 -20.49 0.48
CA GLY A 249 13.71 -19.83 0.97
C GLY A 249 13.68 -18.31 0.85
N PRO A 250 13.38 -17.73 -0.32
CA PRO A 250 13.34 -16.28 -0.50
C PRO A 250 12.33 -15.56 0.39
N GLN A 251 11.26 -16.24 0.83
CA GLN A 251 10.20 -15.67 1.67
C GLN A 251 10.49 -15.79 3.18
N MET A 252 11.64 -16.37 3.56
CA MET A 252 11.99 -16.54 4.97
C MET A 252 12.22 -15.20 5.68
N GLY A 253 11.35 -14.89 6.61
CA GLY A 253 11.39 -13.67 7.43
C GLY A 253 10.49 -12.56 6.91
N TYR A 254 10.03 -12.65 5.67
CA TYR A 254 9.03 -11.75 5.12
C TYR A 254 8.30 -12.43 3.95
N SER A 255 7.01 -12.69 4.15
CA SER A 255 6.15 -13.26 3.12
C SER A 255 5.01 -12.29 2.85
N PHE A 256 4.92 -11.77 1.63
CA PHE A 256 4.01 -10.69 1.28
C PHE A 256 2.64 -11.23 0.88
N SER A 257 1.54 -10.56 1.29
CA SER A 257 0.21 -10.92 0.82
C SER A 257 -0.04 -10.33 -0.57
N LEU A 258 -0.44 -11.16 -1.53
CA LEU A 258 -0.76 -10.73 -2.89
C LEU A 258 -1.90 -9.72 -2.91
N ILE A 259 -2.96 -9.95 -2.13
CA ILE A 259 -4.13 -9.05 -2.07
C ILE A 259 -3.70 -7.67 -1.55
N HIS A 260 -2.87 -7.64 -0.51
CA HIS A 260 -2.32 -6.39 0.01
C HIS A 260 -1.42 -5.69 -1.03
N ALA A 261 -0.55 -6.47 -1.72
CA ALA A 261 0.30 -5.95 -2.78
C ALA A 261 -0.50 -5.33 -3.93
N LEU A 262 -1.56 -6.01 -4.38
CA LEU A 262 -2.43 -5.51 -5.44
C LEU A 262 -3.15 -4.22 -5.03
N ALA A 263 -3.75 -4.18 -3.83
CA ALA A 263 -4.44 -2.99 -3.34
C ALA A 263 -3.49 -1.77 -3.26
N TYR A 264 -2.28 -1.97 -2.75
CA TYR A 264 -1.27 -0.92 -2.66
C TYR A 264 -0.71 -0.52 -4.03
N SER A 265 -0.61 -1.46 -4.95
CA SER A 265 -0.19 -1.18 -6.33
C SER A 265 -1.24 -0.35 -7.08
N ILE A 266 -2.53 -0.58 -6.85
CA ILE A 266 -3.60 0.28 -7.39
C ILE A 266 -3.43 1.72 -6.88
N LEU A 267 -3.19 1.92 -5.59
CA LEU A 267 -2.91 3.26 -5.05
C LEU A 267 -1.66 3.89 -5.70
N GLY A 268 -0.60 3.10 -5.91
CA GLY A 268 0.60 3.56 -6.61
C GLY A 268 0.30 4.01 -8.05
N LEU A 269 -0.52 3.25 -8.79
CA LEU A 269 -0.97 3.64 -10.12
C LEU A 269 -1.83 4.90 -10.11
N GLN A 270 -2.74 5.03 -9.15
CA GLN A 270 -3.57 6.23 -9.01
C GLN A 270 -2.72 7.48 -8.77
N THR A 271 -1.65 7.39 -7.97
CA THR A 271 -0.71 8.51 -7.80
C THR A 271 0.00 8.87 -9.10
N GLY A 272 0.47 7.86 -9.84
CA GLY A 272 1.08 8.07 -11.16
C GLY A 272 0.12 8.69 -12.17
N TYR A 273 -1.12 8.22 -12.19
CA TYR A 273 -2.15 8.72 -13.10
C TYR A 273 -2.48 10.21 -12.83
N ILE A 274 -2.69 10.58 -11.57
CA ILE A 274 -2.93 11.99 -11.22
C ILE A 274 -1.76 12.87 -11.67
N ALA A 275 -0.54 12.42 -11.43
CA ALA A 275 0.66 13.17 -11.75
C ALA A 275 0.92 13.34 -13.26
N THR A 276 0.34 12.49 -14.12
CA THR A 276 0.60 12.48 -15.57
C THR A 276 -0.60 12.88 -16.40
N HIS A 277 -1.82 12.61 -15.95
CA HIS A 277 -3.04 12.89 -16.68
C HIS A 277 -3.44 14.38 -16.61
N TRP A 278 -3.18 15.01 -15.48
CA TRP A 278 -3.35 16.45 -15.29
C TRP A 278 -1.98 17.14 -15.15
N ASN A 279 -2.02 18.48 -15.07
CA ASN A 279 -0.78 19.21 -14.82
C ASN A 279 -0.15 18.74 -13.48
N PRO A 280 1.12 18.28 -13.47
CA PRO A 280 1.78 17.74 -12.27
C PRO A 280 1.84 18.72 -11.11
N VAL A 281 1.61 20.01 -11.34
CA VAL A 281 1.50 21.03 -10.28
C VAL A 281 0.43 20.65 -9.25
N TYR A 282 -0.71 20.07 -9.66
CA TYR A 282 -1.78 19.67 -8.73
C TYR A 282 -1.34 18.55 -7.78
N TRP A 283 -0.77 17.48 -8.33
CA TRP A 283 -0.26 16.38 -7.50
C TRP A 283 0.85 16.84 -6.57
N ASN A 284 1.80 17.59 -7.09
CA ASN A 284 2.93 18.11 -6.32
C ASN A 284 2.46 19.04 -5.19
N THR A 285 1.47 19.89 -5.46
CA THR A 285 0.86 20.77 -4.45
C THR A 285 0.16 19.94 -3.36
N ALA A 286 -0.63 18.95 -3.73
CA ALA A 286 -1.29 18.05 -2.78
C ALA A 286 -0.29 17.34 -1.86
N CYS A 287 0.82 16.84 -2.42
CA CYS A 287 1.90 16.25 -1.64
C CYS A 287 2.50 17.23 -0.64
N LEU A 288 2.77 18.47 -1.05
CA LEU A 288 3.30 19.50 -0.15
C LEU A 288 2.32 19.88 0.96
N ILE A 289 1.03 20.03 0.66
CA ILE A 289 -0.01 20.32 1.64
C ILE A 289 -0.03 19.24 2.72
N VAL A 290 -0.11 17.98 2.33
CA VAL A 290 -0.17 16.86 3.28
C VAL A 290 1.13 16.71 4.06
N ASN A 291 2.29 16.76 3.39
CA ASN A 291 3.59 16.64 4.04
C ASN A 291 3.87 17.78 5.03
N SER A 292 3.35 18.98 4.77
CA SER A 292 3.48 20.14 5.67
C SER A 292 2.50 20.14 6.84
N GLY A 293 1.50 19.26 6.83
CA GLY A 293 0.40 19.31 7.80
C GLY A 293 -0.49 20.56 7.63
N SER A 294 -0.47 21.19 6.46
CA SER A 294 -1.22 22.42 6.14
C SER A 294 -2.61 22.14 5.63
N LEU A 295 -3.20 20.99 5.98
CA LEU A 295 -4.60 20.70 5.70
C LEU A 295 -5.48 21.70 6.47
N GLU A 296 -6.41 22.31 5.77
CA GLU A 296 -7.48 23.05 6.42
C GLU A 296 -8.31 22.11 7.31
N ASP A 297 -8.96 22.68 8.31
CA ASP A 297 -9.69 22.01 9.37
C ASP A 297 -10.46 20.77 8.85
N ALA A 298 -9.97 19.58 9.21
CA ALA A 298 -10.54 18.33 8.79
C ALA A 298 -11.98 18.10 9.25
N SER A 299 -12.45 18.87 10.24
CA SER A 299 -13.84 18.86 10.71
C SER A 299 -14.82 19.43 9.69
N LYS A 300 -14.34 20.07 8.63
CA LYS A 300 -15.13 20.64 7.53
C LYS A 300 -15.03 19.86 6.23
N SER A 301 -14.26 18.79 6.18
CA SER A 301 -14.18 18.00 4.95
C SER A 301 -15.41 17.10 4.86
N GLU A 302 -16.14 17.13 3.76
CA GLU A 302 -17.25 16.21 3.43
C GLU A 302 -16.87 14.72 3.56
N ILE A 303 -15.57 14.41 3.60
CA ILE A 303 -15.03 13.07 3.74
C ILE A 303 -15.39 12.44 5.09
N VAL A 304 -15.43 13.24 6.15
CA VAL A 304 -15.84 12.77 7.48
C VAL A 304 -17.32 12.38 7.46
N ASP A 305 -18.14 13.17 6.76
CA ASP A 305 -19.58 12.94 6.65
C ASP A 305 -19.92 11.76 5.73
N ILE A 306 -19.10 11.48 4.71
CA ILE A 306 -19.31 10.33 3.79
C ILE A 306 -19.05 8.98 4.47
N TYR A 307 -18.15 8.93 5.45
CA TYR A 307 -17.74 7.70 6.13
C TYR A 307 -18.16 7.64 7.61
N ALA A 308 -18.75 8.70 8.15
CA ALA A 308 -19.41 8.63 9.45
C ALA A 308 -20.63 7.71 9.30
N PRO A 309 -20.76 6.60 10.07
CA PRO A 309 -22.03 5.90 10.14
C PRO A 309 -23.07 6.90 10.63
N GLU A 310 -24.25 6.94 10.01
CA GLU A 310 -25.37 7.72 10.51
C GLU A 310 -25.61 7.32 11.98
N ALA A 311 -25.72 8.30 12.84
CA ALA A 311 -25.82 8.09 14.29
C ALA A 311 -26.98 7.16 14.68
N ASP A 312 -28.02 7.09 13.84
CA ASP A 312 -29.20 6.26 13.99
C ASP A 312 -28.96 4.76 13.73
N ASP A 313 -27.85 4.38 13.07
CA ASP A 313 -27.49 2.99 12.78
C ASP A 313 -26.70 2.31 13.91
N LEU A 314 -26.28 3.07 14.90
CA LEU A 314 -25.73 2.51 16.13
C LEU A 314 -26.90 2.01 16.98
N ALA A 315 -27.33 0.79 16.67
CA ALA A 315 -28.40 0.12 17.40
C ALA A 315 -28.27 0.33 18.91
N ASN A 316 -29.37 0.61 19.59
CA ASN A 316 -29.52 0.68 21.02
C ASN A 316 -29.06 1.97 21.75
N GLY A 317 -29.18 3.14 21.12
CA GLY A 317 -29.09 4.40 21.84
C GLY A 317 -27.68 4.85 22.21
N ILE A 318 -26.65 4.22 21.66
CA ILE A 318 -25.30 4.77 21.68
C ILE A 318 -25.17 5.65 20.46
N THR A 319 -25.28 6.95 20.62
CA THR A 319 -25.02 7.92 19.55
C THR A 319 -23.52 8.17 19.44
N PHE A 320 -23.06 8.66 18.28
CA PHE A 320 -21.67 9.07 18.09
C PHE A 320 -21.28 10.20 19.07
N GLU A 321 -22.25 10.94 19.59
CA GLU A 321 -22.10 11.97 20.61
C GLU A 321 -21.77 11.40 22.01
N ASP A 322 -22.17 10.17 22.28
CA ASP A 322 -21.86 9.46 23.53
C ASP A 322 -20.46 8.84 23.52
N LEU A 323 -19.81 8.75 22.34
CA LEU A 323 -18.42 8.35 22.23
C LEU A 323 -17.53 9.57 22.48
N PRO A 324 -16.45 9.43 23.28
CA PRO A 324 -15.53 10.54 23.49
C PRO A 324 -15.04 11.04 22.14
N ASP A 325 -15.17 12.33 21.90
CA ASP A 325 -14.84 13.03 20.67
C ASP A 325 -13.45 12.62 20.15
N ARG A 326 -13.45 11.67 19.22
CA ARG A 326 -12.26 11.24 18.50
C ARG A 326 -12.04 12.03 17.22
N SER A 327 -13.07 12.67 16.69
CA SER A 327 -12.98 13.44 15.44
C SER A 327 -12.02 14.62 15.58
N GLY A 328 -12.00 15.29 16.75
CA GLY A 328 -11.06 16.36 17.05
C GLY A 328 -9.63 15.93 17.44
N LYS A 329 -9.40 14.64 17.75
CA LYS A 329 -8.10 14.15 18.23
C LYS A 329 -7.32 13.31 17.21
N ILE A 330 -7.95 12.78 16.19
CA ILE A 330 -7.30 11.95 15.18
C ILE A 330 -6.37 12.78 14.29
N ARG A 331 -6.59 14.09 14.18
CA ARG A 331 -5.76 15.01 13.40
C ARG A 331 -5.13 16.15 14.23
N LYS A 332 -4.81 15.91 15.47
CA LYS A 332 -3.79 16.75 16.11
C LYS A 332 -2.46 16.48 15.42
N THR A 333 -2.28 17.27 14.38
CA THR A 333 -1.01 17.76 13.88
C THR A 333 0.16 16.81 14.11
N ALA A 334 0.43 15.94 13.15
CA ALA A 334 1.82 15.65 12.91
C ALA A 334 2.53 17.01 12.84
N SER A 335 3.46 17.27 13.72
CA SER A 335 4.30 18.45 13.63
C SER A 335 4.86 18.49 12.22
N THR A 336 4.80 19.64 11.55
CA THR A 336 5.33 19.83 10.20
C THR A 336 6.71 19.21 10.11
N ASP A 337 6.85 18.18 9.28
CA ASP A 337 8.16 17.60 9.01
C ASP A 337 8.85 18.44 7.93
N TYR A 338 9.56 19.46 8.36
CA TYR A 338 10.27 20.37 7.45
C TYR A 338 11.30 19.64 6.58
N SER A 339 11.83 18.50 7.01
CA SER A 339 12.80 17.74 6.20
C SER A 339 12.09 17.07 5.01
N LYS A 340 10.90 16.54 5.20
CA LYS A 340 10.06 16.00 4.11
C LYS A 340 9.64 17.11 3.14
N VAL A 341 9.23 18.27 3.66
CA VAL A 341 8.84 19.42 2.82
C VAL A 341 10.03 19.91 2.00
N ALA A 342 11.20 20.09 2.61
CA ALA A 342 12.40 20.54 1.91
C ALA A 342 12.84 19.56 0.82
N LYS A 343 12.80 18.25 1.12
CA LYS A 343 13.11 17.21 0.13
C LYS A 343 12.13 17.27 -1.05
N ALA A 344 10.83 17.33 -0.76
CA ALA A 344 9.79 17.41 -1.79
C ALA A 344 9.94 18.67 -2.67
N ILE A 345 10.26 19.83 -2.08
CA ILE A 345 10.53 21.07 -2.83
C ILE A 345 11.75 20.89 -3.75
N GLY A 346 12.80 20.21 -3.28
CA GLY A 346 13.97 19.89 -4.11
C GLY A 346 13.59 19.06 -5.33
N GLU A 347 12.90 17.95 -5.12
CA GLU A 347 12.43 17.03 -6.19
C GLU A 347 11.49 17.74 -7.18
N ILE A 348 10.59 18.60 -6.70
CA ILE A 348 9.68 19.40 -7.54
C ILE A 348 10.48 20.39 -8.43
N ARG A 349 11.49 21.06 -7.87
CA ARG A 349 12.34 21.98 -8.64
C ARG A 349 13.18 21.26 -9.68
N ASP A 350 13.68 20.08 -9.35
CA ASP A 350 14.44 19.24 -10.27
C ASP A 350 13.57 18.77 -11.46
N SER A 351 12.25 18.63 -11.26
CA SER A 351 11.28 18.37 -12.33
C SER A 351 10.87 19.60 -13.16
N GLY A 352 11.43 20.77 -12.87
CA GLY A 352 11.20 22.01 -13.60
C GLY A 352 9.96 22.80 -13.16
N VAL A 353 9.34 22.45 -12.03
CA VAL A 353 8.25 23.23 -11.42
C VAL A 353 8.80 24.23 -10.41
N GLU A 354 8.42 25.50 -10.52
CA GLU A 354 8.81 26.52 -9.57
C GLU A 354 8.03 26.38 -8.24
N VAL A 355 8.71 26.43 -7.12
CA VAL A 355 8.07 26.65 -5.81
C VAL A 355 8.41 28.05 -5.36
N SER A 356 7.44 28.96 -5.42
CA SER A 356 7.62 30.38 -5.11
C SER A 356 7.72 30.63 -3.60
N LEU A 357 8.27 31.78 -3.25
CA LEU A 357 8.20 32.27 -1.89
C LEU A 357 6.76 32.68 -1.53
N LEU A 358 6.51 32.80 -0.24
CA LEU A 358 5.25 33.27 0.32
C LEU A 358 4.91 34.69 -0.16
N ASP A 359 3.67 34.89 -0.63
CA ASP A 359 3.11 36.17 -1.06
C ASP A 359 1.75 36.37 -0.38
N ILE A 360 1.63 37.39 0.47
CA ILE A 360 0.43 37.64 1.26
C ILE A 360 -0.82 37.89 0.40
N ASN A 361 -0.64 38.35 -0.84
CA ASN A 361 -1.73 38.68 -1.73
C ASN A 361 -2.15 37.51 -2.64
N LYS A 362 -1.37 36.43 -2.68
CA LYS A 362 -1.58 35.31 -3.63
C LYS A 362 -1.61 33.96 -2.96
N SER A 363 -0.85 33.80 -1.88
CA SER A 363 -0.73 32.51 -1.17
C SER A 363 -2.04 32.18 -0.45
N GLY A 364 -2.41 30.90 -0.49
CA GLY A 364 -3.52 30.36 0.31
C GLY A 364 -3.07 29.99 1.73
N PHE A 365 -3.93 29.32 2.47
CA PHE A 365 -3.63 28.78 3.78
C PHE A 365 -2.46 27.78 3.70
N GLY A 366 -2.58 26.76 2.87
CA GLY A 366 -1.55 25.82 2.50
C GLY A 366 -0.90 26.20 1.18
N PHE A 367 -0.11 25.28 0.63
CA PHE A 367 0.42 25.43 -0.73
C PHE A 367 -0.74 25.52 -1.73
N LYS A 368 -0.57 26.38 -2.76
CA LYS A 368 -1.59 26.59 -3.79
C LYS A 368 -0.99 26.38 -5.18
N PRO A 369 -1.67 25.62 -6.06
CA PRO A 369 -1.21 25.48 -7.45
C PRO A 369 -1.41 26.78 -8.24
N ASP A 370 -0.50 27.06 -9.15
CA ASP A 370 -0.62 28.08 -10.21
C ASP A 370 -0.23 27.38 -11.53
N ALA A 371 -1.16 26.56 -12.02
CA ALA A 371 -0.93 25.69 -13.18
C ALA A 371 -0.60 26.50 -14.45
N ALA A 372 -1.20 27.68 -14.61
CA ALA A 372 -0.95 28.56 -15.75
C ALA A 372 0.50 29.03 -15.84
N ASN A 373 1.20 29.16 -14.71
CA ASN A 373 2.58 29.60 -14.63
C ASN A 373 3.56 28.47 -14.26
N ASN A 374 3.11 27.21 -14.26
CA ASN A 374 3.91 26.03 -13.88
C ASN A 374 4.63 26.19 -12.54
N ARG A 375 3.91 26.67 -11.51
CA ARG A 375 4.50 26.93 -10.20
C ARG A 375 3.55 26.58 -9.06
N ILE A 376 4.12 26.48 -7.86
CA ILE A 376 3.40 26.28 -6.60
C ILE A 376 3.67 27.48 -5.69
N LEU A 377 2.62 28.10 -5.20
CA LEU A 377 2.73 29.20 -4.23
C LEU A 377 2.88 28.61 -2.83
N TYR A 378 3.88 29.09 -2.10
CA TYR A 378 4.12 28.69 -0.70
C TYR A 378 2.96 29.18 0.19
N GLY A 379 2.44 28.31 1.07
CA GLY A 379 1.29 28.64 1.92
C GLY A 379 1.63 29.56 3.10
N LEU A 380 0.67 30.39 3.51
CA LEU A 380 0.80 31.29 4.67
C LEU A 380 1.02 30.54 5.98
N LYS A 381 0.55 29.30 6.09
CA LYS A 381 0.78 28.39 7.22
C LYS A 381 2.27 28.10 7.45
N GLY A 382 3.09 28.21 6.42
CA GLY A 382 4.54 28.05 6.51
C GLY A 382 5.26 29.21 7.18
N ALA A 383 4.60 30.34 7.41
CA ALA A 383 5.18 31.47 8.12
C ALA A 383 5.21 31.18 9.64
N ALA A 384 6.40 31.34 10.23
CA ALA A 384 6.56 31.11 11.67
C ALA A 384 5.77 32.14 12.51
N ASN A 385 5.20 31.68 13.61
CA ASN A 385 4.50 32.51 14.61
C ASN A 385 3.21 33.22 14.11
N ILE A 386 2.58 32.72 13.05
CA ILE A 386 1.27 33.18 12.61
C ILE A 386 0.23 32.14 13.02
N SER A 387 -0.86 32.57 13.69
CA SER A 387 -1.96 31.66 14.07
C SER A 387 -2.84 31.33 12.86
N ASP A 388 -3.47 30.16 12.89
CA ASP A 388 -4.39 29.72 11.84
C ASP A 388 -5.56 30.69 11.67
N ASP A 389 -6.11 31.19 12.79
CA ASP A 389 -7.20 32.19 12.76
C ASP A 389 -6.79 33.48 12.07
N PHE A 390 -5.56 33.92 12.27
CA PHE A 390 -5.05 35.12 11.61
C PHE A 390 -4.84 34.88 10.11
N ILE A 391 -4.34 33.72 9.72
CA ILE A 391 -4.20 33.34 8.30
C ILE A 391 -5.58 33.33 7.63
N LYS A 392 -6.61 32.74 8.29
CA LYS A 392 -7.99 32.72 7.77
C LYS A 392 -8.54 34.13 7.58
N GLN A 393 -8.21 35.08 8.46
CA GLN A 393 -8.60 36.49 8.31
C GLN A 393 -7.90 37.20 7.15
N ILE A 394 -6.66 36.80 6.82
CA ILE A 394 -5.93 37.36 5.68
C ILE A 394 -6.56 36.90 4.36
N ILE A 395 -7.01 35.63 4.32
CA ILE A 395 -7.50 35.00 3.09
C ILE A 395 -8.98 35.37 2.82
N ALA A 396 -9.76 35.67 3.87
CA ALA A 396 -11.17 36.08 3.77
C ALA A 396 -11.32 37.46 3.16
#